data_5518392188e5cdacea24d38149220fbf
#
_entry.id   5518392188e5cdacea24d38149220fbf
#
_cell.length_a   1.000
_cell.length_b   1.000
_cell.length_c   1.000
_cell.angle_alpha   90.00
_cell.angle_beta   90.00
_cell.angle_gamma   90.00
#
_symmetry.space_group_name_H-M   'P 1'
#
loop_
_entity.id
_entity.type
_entity.pdbx_description
1 polymer ?
#
loop_
_entity_poly.entity_id
_entity_poly.type
_entity_poly.pdbx_seq_one_letter_code
_entity_poly.pdbx_strand_id
1 'polypeptide(L)'
;MEALCGVLGEPPVPQGSWERDAWFVSTAALRGTAEAAGATPRATAEAPAEVAERLAARLRAVPGIRRVDVRPNGFLVIGVATPGEIVEDVLAAPVAVPPPPPGASAAPWPDFPRTWDNPGFAVRYAYVRAGAVRRWARDLGVRTGAAARPELLDGPFDRAVLRVLAELPSRRESRDPGWAAYLERLAEAYHTAVERAAPIPRGDEPPSELHAARVRMGEAVRRVLGEGLVELGVAPPGKI
;
A
#
# COMPACT_ATOMS: atom_id res chain seq x y z
N MET A 1 0.03 9.00 -3.67
CA MET A 1 -1.12 8.87 -2.74
C MET A 1 -1.49 10.19 -2.07
N GLU A 2 -0.54 10.97 -1.59
CA GLU A 2 -0.81 12.24 -0.91
C GLU A 2 -1.67 13.21 -1.74
N ALA A 3 -1.37 13.37 -3.04
CA ALA A 3 -2.15 14.21 -3.93
C ALA A 3 -3.61 13.73 -4.09
N LEU A 4 -3.86 12.42 -4.12
CA LEU A 4 -5.22 11.86 -4.14
C LEU A 4 -5.97 12.18 -2.84
N CYS A 5 -5.35 11.91 -1.70
CA CYS A 5 -5.91 12.22 -0.39
C CYS A 5 -6.18 13.74 -0.23
N GLY A 6 -5.28 14.59 -0.72
CA GLY A 6 -5.44 16.05 -0.68
C GLY A 6 -6.64 16.57 -1.49
N VAL A 7 -6.98 15.91 -2.61
CA VAL A 7 -8.17 16.27 -3.39
C VAL A 7 -9.45 15.70 -2.81
N LEU A 8 -9.41 14.46 -2.33
CA LEU A 8 -10.58 13.71 -1.84
C LEU A 8 -10.93 14.00 -0.38
N GLY A 9 -9.96 14.46 0.42
CA GLY A 9 -10.12 14.59 1.87
C GLY A 9 -10.08 13.26 2.64
N GLU A 10 -9.95 12.15 1.91
CA GLU A 10 -9.86 10.79 2.45
C GLU A 10 -8.99 9.91 1.55
N PRO A 11 -8.36 8.84 2.06
CA PRO A 11 -7.66 7.89 1.21
C PRO A 11 -8.64 7.05 0.39
N PRO A 12 -8.46 6.97 -0.94
CA PRO A 12 -9.25 6.09 -1.77
C PRO A 12 -8.85 4.63 -1.55
N VAL A 13 -9.80 3.71 -1.77
CA VAL A 13 -9.61 2.28 -1.55
C VAL A 13 -9.25 1.57 -2.85
N PRO A 14 -8.17 0.77 -2.91
CA PRO A 14 -7.81 0.02 -4.10
C PRO A 14 -8.85 -1.05 -4.42
N GLN A 15 -9.19 -1.18 -5.71
CA GLN A 15 -10.22 -2.08 -6.24
C GLN A 15 -9.64 -3.07 -7.26
N GLY A 16 -10.23 -4.29 -7.30
CA GLY A 16 -9.83 -5.33 -8.23
C GLY A 16 -8.49 -5.97 -7.91
N SER A 17 -7.98 -6.82 -8.81
CA SER A 17 -6.70 -7.54 -8.64
C SER A 17 -5.47 -6.75 -9.06
N TRP A 18 -5.65 -5.66 -9.80
CA TRP A 18 -4.60 -4.87 -10.46
C TRP A 18 -3.76 -5.62 -11.50
N GLU A 19 -4.18 -6.78 -11.94
CA GLU A 19 -3.44 -7.53 -12.98
C GLU A 19 -3.21 -6.74 -14.27
N ARG A 20 -4.17 -5.86 -14.64
CA ARG A 20 -4.09 -5.02 -15.84
C ARG A 20 -3.97 -3.55 -15.50
N ASP A 21 -4.89 -3.05 -14.70
CA ASP A 21 -5.02 -1.64 -14.37
C ASP A 21 -5.14 -1.45 -12.86
N ALA A 22 -4.48 -0.42 -12.36
CA ALA A 22 -4.58 -0.04 -10.95
C ALA A 22 -5.74 0.94 -10.75
N TRP A 23 -6.77 0.48 -10.06
CA TRP A 23 -7.98 1.24 -9.79
C TRP A 23 -8.17 1.51 -8.31
N PHE A 24 -8.66 2.71 -8.02
CA PHE A 24 -9.14 3.09 -6.70
C PHE A 24 -10.58 3.51 -6.76
N VAL A 25 -11.29 3.37 -5.65
CA VAL A 25 -12.64 3.90 -5.47
C VAL A 25 -12.67 4.84 -4.28
N SER A 26 -13.39 5.96 -4.42
CA SER A 26 -13.66 6.88 -3.32
C SER A 26 -15.15 7.20 -3.24
N THR A 27 -15.62 7.36 -2.01
CA THR A 27 -16.97 7.78 -1.62
C THR A 27 -17.00 9.23 -1.13
N ALA A 28 -15.92 9.99 -1.29
CA ALA A 28 -15.76 11.35 -0.79
C ALA A 28 -16.93 12.29 -1.16
N ALA A 29 -17.49 12.15 -2.37
CA ALA A 29 -18.63 12.93 -2.80
C ALA A 29 -19.89 12.69 -1.94
N LEU A 30 -20.08 11.49 -1.41
CA LEU A 30 -21.23 11.14 -0.57
C LEU A 30 -21.10 11.74 0.84
N ARG A 31 -19.87 11.81 1.37
CA ARG A 31 -19.60 12.39 2.70
C ARG A 31 -19.78 13.91 2.68
N GLY A 32 -19.30 14.58 1.64
CA GLY A 32 -19.46 16.04 1.49
C GLY A 32 -20.92 16.48 1.47
N THR A 33 -21.82 15.66 0.95
CA THR A 33 -23.27 15.92 0.96
C THR A 33 -23.91 15.64 2.32
N ALA A 34 -23.43 14.63 3.05
CA ALA A 34 -23.93 14.30 4.40
C ALA A 34 -23.55 15.37 5.44
N GLU A 35 -22.34 15.91 5.38
CA GLU A 35 -21.88 16.99 6.25
C GLU A 35 -22.64 18.30 5.98
N ALA A 36 -22.91 18.62 4.70
CA ALA A 36 -23.70 19.78 4.32
C ALA A 36 -25.17 19.66 4.76
N ALA A 37 -25.74 18.47 4.76
CA ALA A 37 -27.12 18.23 5.22
C ALA A 37 -27.29 18.36 6.74
N GLY A 38 -26.23 18.18 7.54
CA GLY A 38 -26.22 18.39 8.98
C GLY A 38 -26.06 19.85 9.42
N ALA A 39 -25.64 20.74 8.54
CA ALA A 39 -25.13 22.06 8.89
C ALA A 39 -26.14 23.23 8.79
N THR A 40 -27.34 23.12 8.20
CA THR A 40 -28.46 24.07 8.31
C THR A 40 -29.59 23.76 7.30
N PRO A 41 -30.90 23.98 7.62
CA PRO A 41 -32.02 23.58 6.76
C PRO A 41 -32.26 24.49 5.54
N ARG A 42 -31.32 25.30 5.12
CA ARG A 42 -31.52 26.33 4.07
C ARG A 42 -30.50 26.37 2.94
N ALA A 43 -29.45 25.53 2.98
CA ALA A 43 -28.59 25.31 1.82
C ALA A 43 -29.18 24.19 0.99
N THR A 44 -29.46 24.44 -0.29
CA THR A 44 -29.78 23.41 -1.29
C THR A 44 -28.64 22.43 -1.29
N ALA A 45 -28.82 21.25 -0.68
CA ALA A 45 -27.78 20.22 -0.63
C ALA A 45 -27.42 19.89 -2.11
N GLU A 46 -26.18 20.16 -2.46
CA GLU A 46 -25.66 19.85 -3.80
C GLU A 46 -25.82 18.35 -4.07
N ALA A 47 -26.25 17.97 -5.27
CA ALA A 47 -26.43 16.55 -5.56
C ALA A 47 -25.09 15.81 -5.52
N PRO A 48 -25.02 14.57 -4.96
CA PRO A 48 -23.78 13.80 -4.90
C PRO A 48 -23.03 13.70 -6.24
N ALA A 49 -23.78 13.67 -7.35
CA ALA A 49 -23.22 13.64 -8.70
C ALA A 49 -22.48 14.93 -9.06
N GLU A 50 -22.98 16.10 -8.65
CA GLU A 50 -22.32 17.41 -8.92
C GLU A 50 -21.02 17.54 -8.10
N VAL A 51 -21.05 17.10 -6.84
CA VAL A 51 -19.84 17.03 -5.99
C VAL A 51 -18.82 16.08 -6.60
N ALA A 52 -19.28 14.91 -7.08
CA ALA A 52 -18.40 13.92 -7.70
C ALA A 52 -17.76 14.45 -8.99
N GLU A 53 -18.51 15.13 -9.86
CA GLU A 53 -17.94 15.72 -11.09
C GLU A 53 -16.93 16.83 -10.78
N ARG A 54 -17.17 17.65 -9.78
CA ARG A 54 -16.22 18.68 -9.34
C ARG A 54 -14.91 18.06 -8.80
N LEU A 55 -15.01 17.00 -7.98
CA LEU A 55 -13.86 16.25 -7.52
C LEU A 55 -13.14 15.55 -8.68
N ALA A 56 -13.88 14.95 -9.61
CA ALA A 56 -13.34 14.31 -10.79
C ALA A 56 -12.56 15.30 -11.68
N ALA A 57 -13.07 16.51 -11.87
CA ALA A 57 -12.35 17.56 -12.61
C ALA A 57 -11.02 17.91 -11.95
N ARG A 58 -10.98 18.02 -10.62
CA ARG A 58 -9.76 18.27 -9.87
C ARG A 58 -8.78 17.10 -9.97
N LEU A 59 -9.28 15.87 -9.85
CA LEU A 59 -8.45 14.66 -9.95
C LEU A 59 -7.83 14.49 -11.34
N ARG A 60 -8.57 14.79 -12.43
CA ARG A 60 -8.04 14.73 -13.80
C ARG A 60 -6.86 15.69 -14.03
N ALA A 61 -6.72 16.72 -13.22
CA ALA A 61 -5.59 17.64 -13.25
C ALA A 61 -4.37 17.16 -12.44
N VAL A 62 -4.51 16.08 -11.66
CA VAL A 62 -3.40 15.53 -10.85
C VAL A 62 -2.48 14.69 -11.73
N PRO A 63 -1.16 14.99 -11.77
CA PRO A 63 -0.20 14.15 -12.49
C PRO A 63 -0.26 12.69 -12.01
N GLY A 64 -0.11 11.74 -12.94
CA GLY A 64 -0.18 10.31 -12.64
C GLY A 64 -1.60 9.72 -12.62
N ILE A 65 -2.64 10.54 -12.72
CA ILE A 65 -4.02 10.06 -12.90
C ILE A 65 -4.26 9.82 -14.39
N ARG A 66 -4.59 8.56 -14.74
CA ARG A 66 -4.87 8.16 -16.13
C ARG A 66 -6.32 8.39 -16.52
N ARG A 67 -7.25 8.13 -15.60
CA ARG A 67 -8.68 8.18 -15.84
C ARG A 67 -9.45 8.39 -14.55
N VAL A 68 -10.55 9.15 -14.64
CA VAL A 68 -11.52 9.30 -13.55
C VAL A 68 -12.92 9.15 -14.13
N ASP A 69 -13.65 8.13 -13.66
CA ASP A 69 -15.03 7.85 -13.99
C ASP A 69 -15.93 8.17 -12.80
N VAL A 70 -16.98 8.93 -13.03
CA VAL A 70 -18.03 9.19 -12.04
C VAL A 70 -19.15 8.17 -12.25
N ARG A 71 -19.53 7.45 -11.20
CA ARG A 71 -20.64 6.51 -11.22
C ARG A 71 -21.94 7.22 -10.87
N PRO A 72 -23.10 6.73 -11.34
CA PRO A 72 -24.42 7.33 -11.06
C PRO A 72 -24.73 7.48 -9.56
N ASN A 73 -24.14 6.62 -8.72
CA ASN A 73 -24.26 6.67 -7.27
C ASN A 73 -23.28 7.67 -6.59
N GLY A 74 -22.57 8.49 -7.35
CA GLY A 74 -21.59 9.45 -6.83
C GLY A 74 -20.22 8.87 -6.49
N PHE A 75 -19.97 7.57 -6.75
CA PHE A 75 -18.65 6.97 -6.55
C PHE A 75 -17.69 7.44 -7.63
N LEU A 76 -16.44 7.68 -7.21
CA LEU A 76 -15.33 7.99 -8.12
C LEU A 76 -14.49 6.73 -8.33
N VAL A 77 -14.28 6.36 -9.60
CA VAL A 77 -13.37 5.27 -9.99
C VAL A 77 -12.14 5.90 -10.65
N ILE A 78 -10.98 5.73 -10.03
CA ILE A 78 -9.75 6.47 -10.35
C ILE A 78 -8.70 5.47 -10.84
N GLY A 79 -8.26 5.61 -12.08
CA GLY A 79 -7.16 4.83 -12.65
C GLY A 79 -5.84 5.60 -12.55
N VAL A 80 -4.81 4.96 -12.03
CA VAL A 80 -3.45 5.53 -11.93
C VAL A 80 -2.55 4.97 -13.03
N ALA A 81 -1.61 5.80 -13.51
CA ALA A 81 -0.70 5.42 -14.58
C ALA A 81 0.45 4.55 -14.08
N THR A 82 1.04 4.93 -12.95
CA THR A 82 2.25 4.30 -12.40
C THR A 82 2.00 3.87 -10.95
N PRO A 83 1.38 2.69 -10.73
CA PRO A 83 1.08 2.23 -9.37
C PRO A 83 2.33 2.02 -8.51
N GLY A 84 3.51 1.81 -9.11
CA GLY A 84 4.77 1.67 -8.41
C GLY A 84 5.21 2.90 -7.60
N GLU A 85 4.68 4.10 -7.89
CA GLU A 85 4.93 5.31 -7.11
C GLU A 85 4.53 5.17 -5.63
N ILE A 86 3.62 4.25 -5.32
CA ILE A 86 3.24 3.90 -3.94
C ILE A 86 4.45 3.50 -3.09
N VAL A 87 5.45 2.88 -3.70
CA VAL A 87 6.69 2.47 -3.03
C VAL A 87 7.41 3.69 -2.46
N GLU A 88 7.55 4.73 -3.27
CA GLU A 88 8.23 5.96 -2.85
C GLU A 88 7.38 6.74 -1.83
N ASP A 89 6.07 6.79 -2.00
CA ASP A 89 5.16 7.39 -1.01
C ASP A 89 5.31 6.73 0.36
N VAL A 90 5.35 5.38 0.39
CA VAL A 90 5.55 4.62 1.64
C VAL A 90 6.91 4.93 2.24
N LEU A 91 7.97 5.00 1.43
CA LEU A 91 9.33 5.22 1.92
C LEU A 91 9.61 6.68 2.33
N ALA A 92 8.93 7.64 1.74
CA ALA A 92 9.06 9.06 2.08
C ALA A 92 8.23 9.45 3.32
N ALA A 93 7.13 8.72 3.60
CA ALA A 93 6.27 9.04 4.72
C ALA A 93 7.06 9.05 6.04
N PRO A 94 6.78 9.96 6.99
CA PRO A 94 7.39 9.90 8.30
C PRO A 94 7.07 8.56 8.99
N VAL A 95 8.03 8.04 9.77
CA VAL A 95 7.80 6.82 10.58
C VAL A 95 6.80 7.18 11.67
N ALA A 96 5.54 6.86 11.42
CA ALA A 96 4.51 6.96 12.44
C ALA A 96 4.51 5.64 13.23
N VAL A 97 5.20 5.61 14.37
CA VAL A 97 5.01 4.57 15.37
C VAL A 97 4.11 5.18 16.44
N PRO A 98 2.79 5.03 16.36
CA PRO A 98 1.96 5.38 17.50
C PRO A 98 2.33 4.45 18.64
N PRO A 99 2.37 4.94 19.88
CA PRO A 99 2.53 4.07 21.04
C PRO A 99 1.41 3.02 21.03
N PRO A 100 1.69 1.77 21.44
CA PRO A 100 0.65 0.77 21.56
C PRO A 100 -0.46 1.31 22.45
N PRO A 101 -1.75 1.12 22.09
CA PRO A 101 -2.86 1.64 22.86
C PRO A 101 -2.78 1.11 24.30
N PRO A 102 -2.98 1.97 25.32
CA PRO A 102 -2.95 1.56 26.72
C PRO A 102 -3.99 0.46 26.94
N GLY A 103 -3.56 -0.70 27.43
CA GLY A 103 -4.41 -1.86 27.66
C GLY A 103 -4.53 -2.85 26.49
N ALA A 104 -3.84 -2.65 25.40
CA ALA A 104 -3.67 -3.68 24.36
C ALA A 104 -2.74 -4.79 24.88
N SER A 105 -3.27 -5.60 25.79
CA SER A 105 -2.76 -6.95 26.02
C SER A 105 -3.25 -7.83 24.85
N ALA A 106 -2.82 -7.51 23.65
CA ALA A 106 -2.91 -8.46 22.57
C ALA A 106 -1.99 -9.62 22.98
N ALA A 107 -2.57 -10.80 23.09
CA ALA A 107 -1.77 -12.02 23.20
C ALA A 107 -0.69 -11.93 22.11
N PRO A 108 0.59 -12.06 22.44
CA PRO A 108 1.66 -11.85 21.47
C PRO A 108 1.40 -12.79 20.30
N TRP A 109 1.41 -12.24 19.08
CA TRP A 109 1.18 -13.02 17.88
C TRP A 109 2.16 -14.19 17.85
N PRO A 110 1.69 -15.45 17.80
CA PRO A 110 2.53 -16.60 18.12
C PRO A 110 3.70 -16.71 17.12
N ASP A 111 4.89 -16.99 17.63
CA ASP A 111 6.08 -17.26 16.82
C ASP A 111 6.20 -18.77 16.48
N PHE A 112 5.51 -19.63 17.22
CA PHE A 112 5.50 -21.06 17.02
C PHE A 112 4.08 -21.61 16.79
N PRO A 113 3.96 -22.67 15.97
CA PRO A 113 5.03 -23.33 15.20
C PRO A 113 5.57 -22.44 14.06
N ARG A 114 6.82 -22.62 13.66
CA ARG A 114 7.44 -21.90 12.54
C ARG A 114 7.05 -22.55 11.21
N THR A 115 5.79 -22.49 10.89
CA THR A 115 5.17 -23.02 9.67
C THR A 115 4.43 -21.91 8.93
N TRP A 116 4.16 -22.14 7.65
CA TRP A 116 3.43 -21.16 6.81
C TRP A 116 2.00 -20.94 7.28
N ASP A 117 1.39 -21.91 7.97
CA ASP A 117 0.04 -21.79 8.54
C ASP A 117 0.01 -20.86 9.77
N ASN A 118 1.19 -20.50 10.31
CA ASN A 118 1.28 -19.52 11.39
C ASN A 118 1.48 -18.12 10.83
N PRO A 119 0.46 -17.26 10.86
CA PRO A 119 0.55 -15.91 10.29
C PRO A 119 1.63 -15.06 10.98
N GLY A 120 1.81 -15.23 12.27
CA GLY A 120 2.85 -14.53 13.02
C GLY A 120 4.26 -14.88 12.56
N PHE A 121 4.51 -16.14 12.23
CA PHE A 121 5.76 -16.57 11.61
C PHE A 121 5.88 -16.04 10.18
N ALA A 122 4.85 -16.19 9.33
CA ALA A 122 4.88 -15.78 7.94
C ALA A 122 5.22 -14.29 7.79
N VAL A 123 4.63 -13.42 8.61
CA VAL A 123 4.89 -11.97 8.61
C VAL A 123 6.31 -11.65 9.07
N ARG A 124 6.79 -12.26 10.17
CA ARG A 124 8.16 -12.07 10.62
C ARG A 124 9.18 -12.54 9.58
N TYR A 125 8.89 -13.68 8.94
CA TYR A 125 9.75 -14.19 7.87
C TYR A 125 9.78 -13.25 6.66
N ALA A 126 8.65 -12.68 6.24
CA ALA A 126 8.61 -11.69 5.17
C ALA A 126 9.48 -10.46 5.50
N TYR A 127 9.38 -9.96 6.74
CA TYR A 127 10.19 -8.84 7.22
C TYR A 127 11.69 -9.13 7.15
N VAL A 128 12.13 -10.30 7.63
CA VAL A 128 13.55 -10.70 7.61
C VAL A 128 14.01 -10.98 6.19
N ARG A 129 13.19 -11.64 5.36
CA ARG A 129 13.46 -11.94 3.95
C ARG A 129 13.69 -10.65 3.15
N ALA A 130 12.88 -9.62 3.34
CA ALA A 130 13.07 -8.33 2.68
C ALA A 130 14.41 -7.69 3.05
N GLY A 131 14.81 -7.76 4.31
CA GLY A 131 16.14 -7.34 4.76
C GLY A 131 17.29 -8.15 4.16
N ALA A 132 17.10 -9.46 3.98
CA ALA A 132 18.08 -10.34 3.34
C ALA A 132 18.21 -10.01 1.85
N VAL A 133 17.11 -9.87 1.15
CA VAL A 133 17.06 -9.48 -0.28
C VAL A 133 17.85 -8.19 -0.50
N ARG A 134 17.67 -7.17 0.34
CA ARG A 134 18.42 -5.91 0.25
C ARG A 134 19.94 -6.11 0.41
N ARG A 135 20.37 -6.99 1.34
CA ARG A 135 21.81 -7.29 1.51
C ARG A 135 22.37 -8.01 0.30
N TRP A 136 21.68 -9.06 -0.17
CA TRP A 136 22.11 -9.81 -1.37
C TRP A 136 22.12 -8.95 -2.62
N ALA A 137 21.13 -8.08 -2.81
CA ALA A 137 21.10 -7.14 -3.91
C ALA A 137 22.35 -6.25 -3.97
N ARG A 138 22.75 -5.70 -2.82
CA ARG A 138 23.98 -4.91 -2.70
C ARG A 138 25.23 -5.74 -3.05
N ASP A 139 25.31 -6.96 -2.52
CA ASP A 139 26.46 -7.85 -2.73
C ASP A 139 26.54 -8.30 -4.20
N LEU A 140 25.41 -8.39 -4.90
CA LEU A 140 25.30 -8.68 -6.33
C LEU A 140 25.36 -7.43 -7.23
N GLY A 141 25.67 -6.25 -6.68
CA GLY A 141 25.82 -5.03 -7.47
C GLY A 141 24.53 -4.38 -7.96
N VAL A 142 23.36 -4.76 -7.43
CA VAL A 142 22.09 -4.06 -7.72
C VAL A 142 22.09 -2.70 -7.06
N ARG A 143 22.00 -1.64 -7.86
CA ARG A 143 22.03 -0.24 -7.39
C ARG A 143 20.62 0.24 -7.04
N THR A 144 20.31 0.40 -5.76
CA THR A 144 19.01 0.87 -5.25
C THR A 144 18.98 2.38 -4.97
N GLY A 145 19.78 3.17 -5.66
CA GLY A 145 19.92 4.63 -5.46
C GLY A 145 18.75 5.45 -6.01
N ALA A 146 18.93 6.79 -6.08
CA ALA A 146 17.91 7.81 -6.32
C ALA A 146 17.14 7.73 -7.68
N ALA A 147 17.45 6.79 -8.54
CA ALA A 147 16.76 6.56 -9.81
C ALA A 147 15.84 5.34 -9.74
N ALA A 148 15.02 5.25 -8.69
CA ALA A 148 13.97 4.22 -8.68
C ALA A 148 13.08 4.38 -9.91
N ARG A 149 12.86 3.26 -10.61
CA ARG A 149 12.02 3.18 -11.83
C ARG A 149 10.69 2.50 -11.44
N PRO A 150 9.76 3.21 -10.78
CA PRO A 150 8.50 2.62 -10.30
C PRO A 150 7.62 2.08 -11.42
N GLU A 151 7.74 2.60 -12.63
CA GLU A 151 7.04 2.13 -13.82
C GLU A 151 7.44 0.71 -14.25
N LEU A 152 8.58 0.20 -13.81
CA LEU A 152 9.03 -1.17 -14.09
C LEU A 152 8.30 -2.22 -13.23
N LEU A 153 7.65 -1.81 -12.13
CA LEU A 153 6.84 -2.70 -11.28
C LEU A 153 5.48 -2.99 -11.92
N ASP A 154 5.51 -3.54 -13.13
CA ASP A 154 4.33 -3.76 -13.97
C ASP A 154 3.90 -5.23 -14.07
N GLY A 155 4.71 -6.14 -13.56
CA GLY A 155 4.39 -7.57 -13.55
C GLY A 155 3.23 -7.91 -12.59
N PRO A 156 2.50 -9.02 -12.83
CA PRO A 156 1.32 -9.38 -12.04
C PRO A 156 1.64 -9.57 -10.55
N PHE A 157 2.79 -10.12 -10.22
CA PHE A 157 3.22 -10.33 -8.84
C PHE A 157 3.70 -9.03 -8.16
N ASP A 158 4.34 -8.13 -8.92
CA ASP A 158 4.71 -6.80 -8.46
C ASP A 158 3.43 -6.00 -8.14
N ARG A 159 2.46 -6.01 -9.06
CA ARG A 159 1.16 -5.33 -8.91
C ARG A 159 0.32 -5.88 -7.74
N ALA A 160 0.41 -7.17 -7.45
CA ALA A 160 -0.25 -7.76 -6.28
C ALA A 160 0.28 -7.16 -4.97
N VAL A 161 1.60 -6.99 -4.84
CA VAL A 161 2.21 -6.33 -3.67
C VAL A 161 1.82 -4.86 -3.60
N LEU A 162 1.90 -4.14 -4.74
CA LEU A 162 1.56 -2.71 -4.82
C LEU A 162 0.10 -2.47 -4.41
N ARG A 163 -0.81 -3.35 -4.82
CA ARG A 163 -2.22 -3.27 -4.45
C ARG A 163 -2.43 -3.34 -2.94
N VAL A 164 -1.71 -4.24 -2.25
CA VAL A 164 -1.81 -4.34 -0.80
C VAL A 164 -1.14 -3.14 -0.11
N LEU A 165 0.01 -2.68 -0.61
CA LEU A 165 0.64 -1.45 -0.11
C LEU A 165 -0.28 -0.22 -0.26
N ALA A 166 -1.07 -0.16 -1.33
CA ALA A 166 -2.02 0.91 -1.59
C ALA A 166 -3.16 1.00 -0.56
N GLU A 167 -3.42 -0.06 0.19
CA GLU A 167 -4.39 -0.04 1.28
C GLU A 167 -3.87 0.68 2.55
N LEU A 168 -2.55 0.89 2.66
CA LEU A 168 -1.93 1.43 3.89
C LEU A 168 -2.58 2.72 4.40
N PRO A 169 -2.86 3.76 3.57
CA PRO A 169 -3.48 4.99 4.06
C PRO A 169 -4.84 4.73 4.69
N SER A 170 -5.71 3.96 4.03
CA SER A 170 -7.02 3.62 4.56
C SER A 170 -6.95 2.74 5.82
N ARG A 171 -5.89 1.90 5.97
CA ARG A 171 -5.65 1.11 7.18
C ARG A 171 -5.20 1.93 8.36
N ARG A 172 -4.52 3.04 8.12
CA ARG A 172 -4.14 3.99 9.18
C ARG A 172 -5.34 4.79 9.70
N GLU A 173 -6.33 5.08 8.85
CA GLU A 173 -7.56 5.77 9.25
C GLU A 173 -8.58 4.83 9.88
N SER A 174 -8.85 3.71 9.21
CA SER A 174 -9.80 2.69 9.68
C SER A 174 -9.04 1.41 10.03
N ARG A 175 -9.10 1.01 11.30
CA ARG A 175 -8.47 -0.23 11.78
C ARG A 175 -9.31 -1.48 11.54
N ASP A 176 -10.29 -1.42 10.67
CA ASP A 176 -11.11 -2.56 10.27
C ASP A 176 -10.92 -2.86 8.76
N PRO A 177 -10.52 -4.08 8.37
CA PRO A 177 -9.98 -5.16 9.19
C PRO A 177 -8.67 -4.78 9.90
N GLY A 178 -8.40 -5.43 11.04
CA GLY A 178 -7.24 -5.11 11.89
C GLY A 178 -5.88 -5.29 11.21
N TRP A 179 -4.85 -4.74 11.82
CA TRP A 179 -3.47 -4.79 11.32
C TRP A 179 -2.99 -6.22 11.03
N ALA A 180 -3.34 -7.20 11.87
CA ALA A 180 -2.94 -8.59 11.69
C ALA A 180 -3.30 -9.09 10.28
N ALA A 181 -4.57 -9.05 9.90
CA ALA A 181 -5.03 -9.52 8.59
C ALA A 181 -4.44 -8.73 7.41
N TYR A 182 -4.15 -7.45 7.59
CA TYR A 182 -3.47 -6.64 6.58
C TYR A 182 -2.01 -7.09 6.39
N LEU A 183 -1.27 -7.30 7.49
CA LEU A 183 0.13 -7.74 7.44
C LEU A 183 0.27 -9.15 6.86
N GLU A 184 -0.67 -10.06 7.18
CA GLU A 184 -0.73 -11.39 6.59
C GLU A 184 -0.83 -11.33 5.07
N ARG A 185 -1.77 -10.55 4.54
CA ARG A 185 -1.94 -10.39 3.09
C ARG A 185 -0.71 -9.74 2.43
N LEU A 186 -0.09 -8.77 3.09
CA LEU A 186 1.12 -8.14 2.57
C LEU A 186 2.29 -9.12 2.56
N ALA A 187 2.45 -9.93 3.60
CA ALA A 187 3.48 -10.95 3.67
C ALA A 187 3.29 -12.03 2.60
N GLU A 188 2.06 -12.52 2.41
CA GLU A 188 1.71 -13.52 1.38
C GLU A 188 2.00 -13.00 -0.03
N ALA A 189 1.53 -11.78 -0.35
CA ALA A 189 1.80 -11.16 -1.64
C ALA A 189 3.31 -10.99 -1.89
N TYR A 190 4.06 -10.56 -0.88
CA TYR A 190 5.50 -10.40 -0.98
C TYR A 190 6.25 -11.73 -1.13
N HIS A 191 5.86 -12.77 -0.39
CA HIS A 191 6.45 -14.11 -0.55
C HIS A 191 6.26 -14.63 -1.96
N THR A 192 5.04 -14.55 -2.49
CA THR A 192 4.72 -14.94 -3.85
C THR A 192 5.53 -14.13 -4.88
N ALA A 193 5.64 -12.82 -4.69
CA ALA A 193 6.43 -11.97 -5.58
C ALA A 193 7.92 -12.35 -5.59
N VAL A 194 8.54 -12.58 -4.44
CA VAL A 194 9.97 -12.98 -4.38
C VAL A 194 10.22 -14.33 -5.07
N GLU A 195 9.26 -15.25 -5.02
CA GLU A 195 9.40 -16.57 -5.65
C GLU A 195 9.17 -16.53 -7.17
N ARG A 196 8.17 -15.77 -7.63
CA ARG A 196 7.73 -15.75 -9.02
C ARG A 196 8.34 -14.63 -9.85
N ALA A 197 8.77 -13.55 -9.20
CA ALA A 197 9.35 -12.36 -9.82
C ALA A 197 10.63 -11.98 -9.06
N ALA A 198 11.74 -12.63 -9.39
CA ALA A 198 13.01 -12.52 -8.67
C ALA A 198 13.41 -11.04 -8.43
N PRO A 199 13.65 -10.63 -7.18
CA PRO A 199 14.12 -9.27 -6.87
C PRO A 199 15.63 -9.08 -7.04
N ILE A 200 16.37 -10.17 -7.27
CA ILE A 200 17.82 -10.19 -7.46
C ILE A 200 18.17 -11.05 -8.67
N PRO A 201 19.33 -10.80 -9.32
CA PRO A 201 19.80 -11.62 -10.43
C PRO A 201 19.93 -13.10 -10.06
N ARG A 202 19.64 -13.98 -11.01
CA ARG A 202 19.79 -15.44 -10.87
C ARG A 202 20.83 -15.96 -11.86
N GLY A 203 21.72 -16.85 -11.37
CA GLY A 203 22.79 -17.38 -12.20
C GLY A 203 23.69 -16.27 -12.75
N ASP A 204 23.89 -16.25 -14.07
CA ASP A 204 24.74 -15.27 -14.78
C ASP A 204 23.97 -14.02 -15.24
N GLU A 205 22.75 -13.81 -14.75
CA GLU A 205 21.94 -12.65 -15.11
C GLU A 205 22.59 -11.37 -14.55
N PRO A 206 22.76 -10.30 -15.38
CA PRO A 206 23.31 -9.04 -14.88
C PRO A 206 22.26 -8.29 -14.02
N PRO A 207 22.73 -7.47 -13.07
CA PRO A 207 21.86 -6.54 -12.35
C PRO A 207 21.09 -5.63 -13.31
N SER A 208 19.82 -5.40 -13.02
CA SER A 208 18.93 -4.55 -13.84
C SER A 208 18.18 -3.51 -13.01
N GLU A 209 17.62 -2.51 -13.69
CA GLU A 209 16.76 -1.51 -13.06
C GLU A 209 15.48 -2.13 -12.48
N LEU A 210 14.97 -3.20 -13.09
CA LEU A 210 13.83 -3.95 -12.57
C LEU A 210 14.18 -4.62 -11.22
N HIS A 211 15.38 -5.21 -11.11
CA HIS A 211 15.85 -5.73 -9.83
C HIS A 211 15.93 -4.61 -8.78
N ALA A 212 16.46 -3.44 -9.14
CA ALA A 212 16.52 -2.30 -8.23
C ALA A 212 15.12 -1.84 -7.77
N ALA A 213 14.15 -1.77 -8.69
CA ALA A 213 12.77 -1.42 -8.38
C ALA A 213 12.11 -2.44 -7.42
N ARG A 214 12.32 -3.76 -7.66
CA ARG A 214 11.80 -4.83 -6.78
C ARG A 214 12.44 -4.83 -5.41
N VAL A 215 13.75 -4.57 -5.31
CA VAL A 215 14.43 -4.41 -4.02
C VAL A 215 13.84 -3.22 -3.26
N ARG A 216 13.62 -2.11 -3.94
CA ARG A 216 13.01 -0.91 -3.36
C ARG A 216 11.59 -1.18 -2.87
N MET A 217 10.78 -1.92 -3.65
CA MET A 217 9.47 -2.41 -3.19
C MET A 217 9.59 -3.28 -1.93
N GLY A 218 10.59 -4.17 -1.87
CA GLY A 218 10.88 -4.97 -0.67
C GLY A 218 11.23 -4.11 0.55
N GLU A 219 11.92 -2.97 0.37
CA GLU A 219 12.20 -2.01 1.45
C GLU A 219 10.90 -1.37 1.97
N ALA A 220 9.97 -1.00 1.08
CA ALA A 220 8.65 -0.48 1.47
C ALA A 220 7.83 -1.53 2.23
N VAL A 221 7.80 -2.78 1.74
CA VAL A 221 7.15 -3.90 2.43
C VAL A 221 7.74 -4.10 3.82
N ARG A 222 9.07 -4.15 3.93
CA ARG A 222 9.76 -4.31 5.21
C ARG A 222 9.40 -3.20 6.19
N ARG A 223 9.34 -1.96 5.72
CA ARG A 223 8.95 -0.82 6.54
C ARG A 223 7.54 -0.99 7.10
N VAL A 224 6.56 -1.28 6.23
CA VAL A 224 5.16 -1.46 6.65
C VAL A 224 4.99 -2.63 7.60
N LEU A 225 5.65 -3.78 7.32
CA LEU A 225 5.63 -4.94 8.21
C LEU A 225 6.26 -4.61 9.58
N GLY A 226 7.36 -3.85 9.60
CA GLY A 226 8.00 -3.42 10.84
C GLY A 226 7.13 -2.51 11.68
N GLU A 227 6.52 -1.49 11.08
CA GLU A 227 5.57 -0.59 11.74
C GLU A 227 4.36 -1.37 12.28
N GLY A 228 3.77 -2.24 11.46
CA GLY A 228 2.61 -3.03 11.86
C GLY A 228 2.91 -4.07 12.96
N LEU A 229 4.10 -4.67 12.98
CA LEU A 229 4.52 -5.54 14.07
C LEU A 229 4.60 -4.76 15.39
N VAL A 230 5.16 -3.56 15.38
CA VAL A 230 5.21 -2.68 16.56
C VAL A 230 3.79 -2.31 17.03
N GLU A 231 2.88 -2.01 16.11
CA GLU A 231 1.45 -1.77 16.44
C GLU A 231 0.78 -2.96 17.13
N LEU A 232 1.19 -4.18 16.77
CA LEU A 232 0.74 -5.42 17.42
C LEU A 232 1.50 -5.75 18.72
N GLY A 233 2.37 -4.85 19.20
CA GLY A 233 3.20 -5.09 20.38
C GLY A 233 4.33 -6.11 20.17
N VAL A 234 4.69 -6.39 18.92
CA VAL A 234 5.71 -7.37 18.54
C VAL A 234 6.97 -6.64 18.06
N ALA A 235 8.11 -6.92 18.69
CA ALA A 235 9.39 -6.39 18.22
C ALA A 235 9.76 -7.00 16.85
N PRO A 236 10.12 -6.19 15.83
CA PRO A 236 10.59 -6.71 14.56
C PRO A 236 11.85 -7.55 14.73
N PRO A 237 11.89 -8.80 14.21
CA PRO A 237 13.01 -9.69 14.44
C PRO A 237 14.26 -9.31 13.63
N GLY A 238 15.44 -9.49 14.21
CA GLY A 238 16.71 -9.33 13.49
C GLY A 238 17.02 -10.54 12.59
N LYS A 239 16.64 -11.74 13.04
CA LYS A 239 16.82 -13.05 12.37
C LYS A 239 15.66 -13.97 12.72
N ILE A 240 15.43 -14.98 11.90
CA ILE A 240 14.51 -16.11 12.13
C ILE A 240 15.27 -17.42 11.98
#